data_63396d362f766377c42e98e1fb5379fc
#
_entry.id   63396d362f766377c42e98e1fb5379fc
#
_cell.length_a   1.000
_cell.length_b   1.000
_cell.length_c   1.000
_cell.angle_alpha   90.00
_cell.angle_beta   90.00
_cell.angle_gamma   90.00
#
_symmetry.space_group_name_H-M   'P 1'
#
loop_
_entity.id
_entity.type
_entity.pdbx_description
1 polymer ?
#
loop_
_entity_poly.entity_id
_entity_poly.type
_entity_poly.pdbx_seq_one_letter_code
_entity_poly.pdbx_strand_id
1 'polypeptide(L)'
;MVKNIAVVGCGYWGKNLVRNFAELGALHTICDSDSKVLSKLRTLYPNINTETSFETVLAHREIKGVVVSSPAVLHFSMTKQALLANKDVFVEKPLALTVKEGEEIVKLAEETGKILMVGHVLEYHPGIVKLKQMVDNGELGKINYIYSSRLNLGKFRTEENILWSFAPHDISAILLLLNELPTDVSAHGGCYLHQNIADVTVTTMSFSSGVRAHIFVSWLHPYKEQKLVVIGDKNMAVFDDVAPEKKLLLYEHGIEWIDRVPVPRKQEATPVEFTMAEPLKLECQHFLECLETRSKPRTDGSSGLKVLKVLDACQRSLQGQGENISLSAKTSFFVHPTSLVEEPSSIGEGTKIWHFSHIMPHVTIGKNCTIGQNVFIGENVNIGNNVKIQNNASVFDGVTLEDNVFCGPSCVFTNVKSPRSHISQRGKYSTTLVKKGATIGANATIVCGNSLGRYAFIGAGSVVTRDIPDYALAYGNPARVNGWVCECSTKLDFGNGKKAKCSKCGKIYRRISEKEVVAQGDE
;
A
#
# COMPACT_ATOMS: atom_id res chain seq x y z
N MET A 1 -6.44 38.54 0.13
CA MET A 1 -5.48 37.42 0.11
C MET A 1 -4.05 37.96 0.02
N VAL A 2 -3.11 37.33 0.68
CA VAL A 2 -1.70 37.72 0.64
C VAL A 2 -1.08 37.18 -0.66
N LYS A 3 -0.38 38.03 -1.43
CA LYS A 3 0.36 37.57 -2.60
C LYS A 3 1.61 36.81 -2.15
N ASN A 4 1.54 35.48 -2.19
CA ASN A 4 2.60 34.62 -1.64
C ASN A 4 2.94 33.39 -2.52
N ILE A 5 2.43 33.34 -3.74
CA ILE A 5 2.64 32.24 -4.70
C ILE A 5 3.61 32.65 -5.80
N ALA A 6 4.57 31.79 -6.10
CA ALA A 6 5.37 31.87 -7.32
C ALA A 6 5.00 30.71 -8.25
N VAL A 7 4.78 31.02 -9.54
CA VAL A 7 4.59 30.04 -10.60
C VAL A 7 5.86 29.94 -11.42
N VAL A 8 6.41 28.72 -11.55
CA VAL A 8 7.70 28.45 -12.19
C VAL A 8 7.50 27.52 -13.39
N GLY A 9 7.97 27.94 -14.56
CA GLY A 9 7.71 27.27 -15.84
C GLY A 9 6.37 27.73 -16.45
N CYS A 10 6.38 28.87 -17.11
CA CYS A 10 5.16 29.54 -17.58
C CYS A 10 4.88 29.33 -19.08
N GLY A 11 5.25 28.15 -19.58
CA GLY A 11 5.06 27.72 -20.96
C GLY A 11 3.59 27.44 -21.32
N TYR A 12 3.38 26.42 -22.14
CA TYR A 12 2.04 26.10 -22.68
C TYR A 12 0.96 25.89 -21.60
N TRP A 13 1.28 25.17 -20.53
CA TRP A 13 0.35 24.90 -19.42
C TRP A 13 0.46 25.93 -18.31
N GLY A 14 1.69 26.28 -17.86
CA GLY A 14 1.93 27.16 -16.74
C GLY A 14 1.26 28.53 -16.83
N LYS A 15 1.03 29.07 -18.03
CA LYS A 15 0.26 30.30 -18.23
C LYS A 15 -1.18 30.24 -17.67
N ASN A 16 -1.78 29.04 -17.64
CA ASN A 16 -3.12 28.85 -17.07
C ASN A 16 -3.07 28.90 -15.52
N LEU A 17 -2.00 28.38 -14.92
CA LEU A 17 -1.75 28.51 -13.48
C LEU A 17 -1.48 29.96 -13.09
N VAL A 18 -0.65 30.68 -13.90
CA VAL A 18 -0.42 32.13 -13.73
C VAL A 18 -1.76 32.88 -13.74
N ARG A 19 -2.63 32.63 -14.71
CA ARG A 19 -3.95 33.26 -14.79
C ARG A 19 -4.78 32.98 -13.54
N ASN A 20 -4.89 31.71 -13.13
CA ASN A 20 -5.73 31.34 -12.00
C ASN A 20 -5.22 31.95 -10.69
N PHE A 21 -3.92 31.88 -10.39
CA PHE A 21 -3.38 32.50 -9.18
C PHE A 21 -3.44 34.03 -9.21
N ALA A 22 -3.34 34.65 -10.39
CA ALA A 22 -3.56 36.09 -10.53
C ALA A 22 -5.02 36.49 -10.25
N GLU A 23 -6.02 35.78 -10.84
CA GLU A 23 -7.44 35.98 -10.56
C GLU A 23 -7.82 35.75 -9.10
N LEU A 24 -7.19 34.80 -8.44
CA LEU A 24 -7.34 34.54 -7.00
C LEU A 24 -6.60 35.57 -6.12
N GLY A 25 -5.86 36.49 -6.72
CA GLY A 25 -5.14 37.54 -5.98
C GLY A 25 -3.93 37.06 -5.16
N ALA A 26 -3.45 35.83 -5.39
CA ALA A 26 -2.39 35.19 -4.63
C ALA A 26 -1.03 35.22 -5.36
N LEU A 27 -0.97 35.55 -6.64
CA LEU A 27 0.24 35.52 -7.45
C LEU A 27 1.21 36.64 -7.04
N HIS A 28 2.41 36.26 -6.61
CA HIS A 28 3.51 37.17 -6.24
C HIS A 28 4.54 37.29 -7.37
N THR A 29 4.99 36.14 -7.92
CA THR A 29 6.08 36.09 -8.90
C THR A 29 5.81 35.10 -10.02
N ILE A 30 6.16 35.47 -11.22
CA ILE A 30 6.19 34.64 -12.43
C ILE A 30 7.67 34.32 -12.70
N CYS A 31 8.04 33.05 -12.77
CA CYS A 31 9.41 32.63 -13.03
C CYS A 31 9.49 31.74 -14.27
N ASP A 32 10.36 32.09 -15.22
CA ASP A 32 10.64 31.28 -16.41
C ASP A 32 12.07 31.60 -16.90
N SER A 33 12.80 30.59 -17.36
CA SER A 33 14.14 30.76 -17.94
C SER A 33 14.12 31.50 -19.28
N ASP A 34 12.98 31.47 -20.00
CA ASP A 34 12.80 32.19 -21.26
C ASP A 34 12.30 33.62 -21.01
N SER A 35 13.18 34.60 -21.21
CA SER A 35 12.87 36.01 -21.09
C SER A 35 11.74 36.48 -22.05
N LYS A 36 11.54 35.80 -23.19
CA LYS A 36 10.46 36.11 -24.12
C LYS A 36 9.09 35.73 -23.54
N VAL A 37 9.02 34.61 -22.80
CA VAL A 37 7.80 34.22 -22.09
C VAL A 37 7.50 35.26 -21.01
N LEU A 38 8.51 35.63 -20.21
CA LEU A 38 8.34 36.64 -19.16
C LEU A 38 7.90 38.00 -19.71
N SER A 39 8.46 38.45 -20.83
CA SER A 39 8.09 39.72 -21.46
C SER A 39 6.61 39.77 -21.85
N LYS A 40 6.09 38.66 -22.41
CA LYS A 40 4.65 38.54 -22.76
C LYS A 40 3.77 38.57 -21.50
N LEU A 41 4.14 37.83 -20.47
CA LEU A 41 3.36 37.76 -19.23
C LEU A 41 3.43 39.08 -18.45
N ARG A 42 4.54 39.80 -18.46
CA ARG A 42 4.67 41.12 -17.84
C ARG A 42 3.69 42.13 -18.46
N THR A 43 3.46 42.06 -19.77
CA THR A 43 2.44 42.91 -20.45
C THR A 43 1.04 42.59 -19.94
N LEU A 44 0.71 41.33 -19.69
CA LEU A 44 -0.59 40.89 -19.18
C LEU A 44 -0.76 41.15 -17.68
N TYR A 45 0.32 41.06 -16.92
CA TYR A 45 0.33 41.18 -15.45
C TYR A 45 1.38 42.20 -14.98
N PRO A 46 1.21 43.52 -15.28
CA PRO A 46 2.25 44.54 -15.07
C PRO A 46 2.63 44.74 -13.59
N ASN A 47 1.76 44.36 -12.65
CA ASN A 47 1.96 44.48 -11.20
C ASN A 47 2.48 43.23 -10.54
N ILE A 48 2.91 42.21 -11.30
CA ILE A 48 3.46 40.94 -10.80
C ILE A 48 4.97 40.92 -11.08
N ASN A 49 5.74 40.47 -10.10
CA ASN A 49 7.19 40.31 -10.21
C ASN A 49 7.52 39.23 -11.25
N THR A 50 8.62 39.40 -11.96
CA THR A 50 9.13 38.43 -12.94
C THR A 50 10.59 38.12 -12.65
N GLU A 51 10.93 36.82 -12.61
CA GLU A 51 12.25 36.31 -12.32
C GLU A 51 12.71 35.28 -13.35
N THR A 52 14.00 35.25 -13.65
CA THR A 52 14.58 34.22 -14.52
C THR A 52 15.26 33.11 -13.73
N SER A 53 15.63 33.36 -12.47
CA SER A 53 16.28 32.40 -11.59
C SER A 53 15.31 31.79 -10.59
N PHE A 54 15.33 30.47 -10.53
CA PHE A 54 14.56 29.73 -9.55
C PHE A 54 15.11 29.92 -8.12
N GLU A 55 16.42 30.03 -7.97
CA GLU A 55 17.11 30.28 -6.72
C GLU A 55 16.68 31.61 -6.09
N THR A 56 16.47 32.64 -6.90
CA THR A 56 15.94 33.95 -6.44
C THR A 56 14.52 33.78 -5.88
N VAL A 57 13.66 33.00 -6.54
CA VAL A 57 12.30 32.67 -6.05
C VAL A 57 12.37 31.95 -4.70
N LEU A 58 13.26 30.97 -4.55
CA LEU A 58 13.42 30.20 -3.31
C LEU A 58 13.92 31.06 -2.14
N ALA A 59 14.80 32.01 -2.40
CA ALA A 59 15.35 32.93 -1.38
C ALA A 59 14.34 33.99 -0.92
N HIS A 60 13.26 34.24 -1.68
CA HIS A 60 12.30 35.30 -1.39
C HIS A 60 11.41 34.96 -0.18
N ARG A 61 11.45 35.78 0.88
CA ARG A 61 10.78 35.51 2.15
C ARG A 61 9.25 35.58 2.09
N GLU A 62 8.70 36.41 1.20
CA GLU A 62 7.23 36.57 1.05
C GLU A 62 6.60 35.41 0.28
N ILE A 63 7.36 34.69 -0.55
CA ILE A 63 6.89 33.50 -1.25
C ILE A 63 6.79 32.35 -0.27
N LYS A 64 5.58 31.83 -0.07
CA LYS A 64 5.27 30.68 0.78
C LYS A 64 5.05 29.42 -0.01
N GLY A 65 4.35 29.53 -1.15
CA GLY A 65 4.04 28.43 -2.05
C GLY A 65 4.73 28.59 -3.41
N VAL A 66 5.24 27.49 -3.93
CA VAL A 66 5.86 27.39 -5.25
C VAL A 66 5.06 26.41 -6.09
N VAL A 67 4.65 26.86 -7.28
CA VAL A 67 3.95 26.04 -8.28
C VAL A 67 4.94 25.67 -9.36
N VAL A 68 5.29 24.38 -9.45
CA VAL A 68 6.23 23.84 -10.43
C VAL A 68 5.47 23.31 -11.63
N SER A 69 5.54 24.01 -12.76
CA SER A 69 4.93 23.64 -14.05
C SER A 69 5.95 23.65 -15.21
N SER A 70 7.19 23.39 -14.87
CA SER A 70 8.32 23.14 -15.76
C SER A 70 8.16 21.81 -16.53
N PRO A 71 9.05 21.48 -17.49
CA PRO A 71 9.09 20.11 -18.05
C PRO A 71 9.27 19.04 -16.97
N ALA A 72 8.63 17.88 -17.16
CA ALA A 72 8.57 16.80 -16.16
C ALA A 72 9.94 16.34 -15.64
N VAL A 73 10.99 16.40 -16.48
CA VAL A 73 12.37 16.07 -16.10
C VAL A 73 12.93 16.95 -14.96
N LEU A 74 12.33 18.11 -14.72
CA LEU A 74 12.74 19.06 -13.68
C LEU A 74 11.87 18.97 -12.42
N HIS A 75 10.72 18.26 -12.46
CA HIS A 75 9.77 18.22 -11.35
C HIS A 75 10.42 17.77 -10.06
N PHE A 76 11.15 16.64 -10.09
CA PHE A 76 11.86 16.11 -8.92
C PHE A 76 12.84 17.12 -8.32
N SER A 77 13.77 17.63 -9.14
CA SER A 77 14.84 18.52 -8.65
C SER A 77 14.30 19.83 -8.11
N MET A 78 13.33 20.45 -8.80
CA MET A 78 12.74 21.71 -8.39
C MET A 78 11.86 21.56 -7.15
N THR A 79 11.03 20.51 -7.09
CA THR A 79 10.22 20.20 -5.90
C THR A 79 11.09 19.97 -4.68
N LYS A 80 12.16 19.17 -4.81
CA LYS A 80 13.11 18.91 -3.73
C LYS A 80 13.77 20.20 -3.23
N GLN A 81 14.26 21.06 -4.13
CA GLN A 81 14.87 22.34 -3.77
C GLN A 81 13.86 23.25 -3.05
N ALA A 82 12.60 23.32 -3.53
CA ALA A 82 11.57 24.14 -2.90
C ALA A 82 11.23 23.67 -1.48
N LEU A 83 11.08 22.36 -1.27
CA LEU A 83 10.84 21.78 0.06
C LEU A 83 12.02 22.08 1.02
N LEU A 84 13.27 21.91 0.57
CA LEU A 84 14.47 22.24 1.35
C LEU A 84 14.59 23.74 1.65
N ALA A 85 14.09 24.59 0.73
CA ALA A 85 13.99 26.04 0.95
C ALA A 85 12.78 26.44 1.81
N ASN A 86 12.14 25.47 2.47
CA ASN A 86 11.02 25.68 3.38
C ASN A 86 9.76 26.25 2.70
N LYS A 87 9.53 25.92 1.41
CA LYS A 87 8.35 26.30 0.64
C LYS A 87 7.36 25.14 0.57
N ASP A 88 6.07 25.47 0.60
CA ASP A 88 5.00 24.54 0.21
C ASP A 88 4.98 24.41 -1.31
N VAL A 89 4.68 23.22 -1.83
CA VAL A 89 4.81 22.95 -3.28
C VAL A 89 3.52 22.41 -3.87
N PHE A 90 3.14 23.01 -5.00
CA PHE A 90 2.23 22.43 -5.96
C PHE A 90 3.04 22.05 -7.21
N VAL A 91 3.14 20.77 -7.53
CA VAL A 91 3.85 20.29 -8.71
C VAL A 91 2.88 19.72 -9.74
N GLU A 92 3.04 20.11 -11.01
CA GLU A 92 2.27 19.52 -12.10
C GLU A 92 2.55 18.01 -12.25
N LYS A 93 1.59 17.31 -12.85
CA LYS A 93 1.74 15.89 -13.17
C LYS A 93 2.78 15.69 -14.30
N PRO A 94 3.53 14.58 -14.27
CA PRO A 94 3.65 13.60 -13.21
C PRO A 94 4.47 14.14 -12.04
N LEU A 95 4.26 13.61 -10.83
CA LEU A 95 4.99 13.99 -9.62
C LEU A 95 6.51 13.93 -9.82
N ALA A 96 7.00 12.88 -10.48
CA ALA A 96 8.39 12.65 -10.88
C ALA A 96 8.41 11.66 -12.05
N LEU A 97 9.58 11.35 -12.59
CA LEU A 97 9.74 10.38 -13.67
C LEU A 97 10.02 8.96 -13.17
N THR A 98 10.43 8.79 -11.93
CA THR A 98 10.66 7.48 -11.30
C THR A 98 9.95 7.37 -9.96
N VAL A 99 9.54 6.15 -9.61
CA VAL A 99 8.91 5.87 -8.30
C VAL A 99 9.85 6.26 -7.15
N LYS A 100 11.16 5.99 -7.28
CA LYS A 100 12.17 6.33 -6.27
C LYS A 100 12.25 7.84 -6.00
N GLU A 101 12.25 8.65 -7.04
CA GLU A 101 12.20 10.12 -6.92
C GLU A 101 10.92 10.58 -6.24
N GLY A 102 9.77 9.99 -6.63
CA GLY A 102 8.48 10.27 -6.01
C GLY A 102 8.47 9.93 -4.52
N GLU A 103 9.01 8.77 -4.13
CA GLU A 103 9.14 8.37 -2.73
C GLU A 103 10.03 9.32 -1.92
N GLU A 104 11.15 9.76 -2.52
CA GLU A 104 12.08 10.69 -1.88
C GLU A 104 11.43 12.04 -1.57
N ILE A 105 10.71 12.65 -2.54
CA ILE A 105 10.08 13.96 -2.31
C ILE A 105 8.85 13.89 -1.40
N VAL A 106 8.09 12.79 -1.42
CA VAL A 106 6.99 12.58 -0.47
C VAL A 106 7.54 12.51 0.95
N LYS A 107 8.56 11.70 1.18
CA LYS A 107 9.25 11.60 2.46
C LYS A 107 9.82 12.94 2.92
N LEU A 108 10.46 13.68 2.02
CA LEU A 108 11.00 15.00 2.33
C LEU A 108 9.90 16.00 2.73
N ALA A 109 8.76 15.98 2.05
CA ALA A 109 7.62 16.82 2.41
C ALA A 109 7.09 16.51 3.82
N GLU A 110 7.02 15.22 4.19
CA GLU A 110 6.65 14.77 5.54
C GLU A 110 7.69 15.22 6.58
N GLU A 111 8.98 15.02 6.33
CA GLU A 111 10.09 15.41 7.23
C GLU A 111 10.14 16.93 7.46
N THR A 112 9.87 17.73 6.42
CA THR A 112 9.87 19.20 6.51
C THR A 112 8.54 19.79 6.99
N GLY A 113 7.49 18.99 7.10
CA GLY A 113 6.14 19.43 7.44
C GLY A 113 5.53 20.35 6.38
N LYS A 114 5.96 20.24 5.12
CA LYS A 114 5.50 21.08 4.02
C LYS A 114 4.37 20.40 3.25
N ILE A 115 3.49 21.22 2.70
CA ILE A 115 2.46 20.77 1.79
C ILE A 115 3.10 20.41 0.46
N LEU A 116 2.82 19.19 0.00
CA LEU A 116 3.11 18.73 -1.35
C LEU A 116 1.80 18.33 -2.00
N MET A 117 1.39 19.07 -3.03
CA MET A 117 0.20 18.85 -3.83
C MET A 117 0.58 18.55 -5.28
N VAL A 118 -0.09 17.61 -5.92
CA VAL A 118 0.17 17.19 -7.31
C VAL A 118 -0.99 17.62 -8.21
N GLY A 119 -0.70 18.14 -9.39
CA GLY A 119 -1.65 18.68 -10.36
C GLY A 119 -2.52 17.61 -11.03
N HIS A 120 -3.37 16.94 -10.29
CA HIS A 120 -4.38 16.02 -10.80
C HIS A 120 -5.73 16.73 -10.98
N VAL A 121 -5.77 17.68 -11.90
CA VAL A 121 -6.90 18.60 -12.14
C VAL A 121 -8.25 17.91 -12.31
N LEU A 122 -8.27 16.68 -12.83
CA LEU A 122 -9.53 15.94 -13.05
C LEU A 122 -10.24 15.60 -11.73
N GLU A 123 -9.51 15.43 -10.64
CA GLU A 123 -10.08 15.20 -9.31
C GLU A 123 -10.83 16.42 -8.73
N TYR A 124 -10.61 17.60 -9.33
CA TYR A 124 -11.30 18.85 -8.99
C TYR A 124 -12.45 19.16 -9.94
N HIS A 125 -12.66 18.36 -10.99
CA HIS A 125 -13.79 18.57 -11.89
C HIS A 125 -15.11 18.30 -11.15
N PRO A 126 -16.07 19.27 -11.12
CA PRO A 126 -17.31 19.12 -10.36
C PRO A 126 -18.09 17.84 -10.67
N GLY A 127 -18.12 17.42 -11.95
CA GLY A 127 -18.74 16.16 -12.35
C GLY A 127 -18.06 14.92 -11.78
N ILE A 128 -16.73 14.91 -11.65
CA ILE A 128 -15.98 13.80 -11.00
C ILE A 128 -16.22 13.81 -9.49
N VAL A 129 -16.25 14.98 -8.87
CA VAL A 129 -16.59 15.12 -7.45
C VAL A 129 -18.00 14.59 -7.17
N LYS A 130 -18.97 14.94 -8.03
CA LYS A 130 -20.33 14.42 -7.93
C LYS A 130 -20.39 12.90 -8.15
N LEU A 131 -19.67 12.39 -9.14
CA LEU A 131 -19.58 10.95 -9.40
C LEU A 131 -18.98 10.20 -8.21
N LYS A 132 -17.93 10.75 -7.57
CA LYS A 132 -17.36 10.18 -6.32
C LYS A 132 -18.40 10.13 -5.19
N GLN A 133 -19.18 11.20 -5.00
CA GLN A 133 -20.26 11.20 -4.02
C GLN A 133 -21.30 10.11 -4.30
N MET A 134 -21.68 9.91 -5.56
CA MET A 134 -22.62 8.84 -5.94
C MET A 134 -22.07 7.46 -5.67
N VAL A 135 -20.77 7.23 -5.91
CA VAL A 135 -20.10 5.97 -5.57
C VAL A 135 -20.10 5.75 -4.07
N ASP A 136 -19.70 6.76 -3.28
CA ASP A 136 -19.62 6.67 -1.82
C ASP A 136 -20.98 6.47 -1.16
N ASN A 137 -22.03 7.07 -1.72
CA ASN A 137 -23.42 6.90 -1.27
C ASN A 137 -24.02 5.55 -1.70
N GLY A 138 -23.31 4.74 -2.49
CA GLY A 138 -23.80 3.46 -2.99
C GLY A 138 -24.92 3.58 -4.03
N GLU A 139 -25.07 4.74 -4.68
CA GLU A 139 -26.08 4.98 -5.70
C GLU A 139 -25.91 4.06 -6.93
N LEU A 140 -24.66 3.67 -7.23
CA LEU A 140 -24.34 2.74 -8.32
C LEU A 140 -24.41 1.26 -7.87
N GLY A 141 -24.56 1.00 -6.56
CA GLY A 141 -24.43 -0.34 -5.97
C GLY A 141 -22.96 -0.80 -5.90
N LYS A 142 -22.72 -2.10 -5.96
CA LYS A 142 -21.37 -2.65 -6.03
C LYS A 142 -20.75 -2.34 -7.39
N ILE A 143 -19.61 -1.69 -7.40
CA ILE A 143 -18.90 -1.41 -8.66
C ILE A 143 -18.34 -2.71 -9.24
N ASN A 144 -18.65 -2.98 -10.51
CA ASN A 144 -18.19 -4.14 -11.25
C ASN A 144 -16.97 -3.80 -12.10
N TYR A 145 -17.07 -2.75 -12.91
CA TYR A 145 -15.92 -2.28 -13.69
C TYR A 145 -16.00 -0.80 -14.04
N ILE A 146 -14.85 -0.24 -14.43
CA ILE A 146 -14.69 1.16 -14.86
C ILE A 146 -13.95 1.17 -16.19
N TYR A 147 -14.33 2.05 -17.11
CA TYR A 147 -13.47 2.31 -18.25
C TYR A 147 -13.37 3.80 -18.56
N SER A 148 -12.24 4.18 -19.18
CA SER A 148 -11.97 5.53 -19.62
C SER A 148 -11.42 5.56 -21.04
N SER A 149 -11.86 6.56 -21.80
CA SER A 149 -11.35 6.90 -23.13
C SER A 149 -10.89 8.34 -23.13
N ARG A 150 -9.61 8.58 -23.50
CA ARG A 150 -9.05 9.92 -23.68
C ARG A 150 -8.33 10.00 -25.00
N LEU A 151 -9.05 10.50 -25.98
CA LEU A 151 -8.69 10.44 -27.39
C LEU A 151 -8.70 11.85 -27.99
N ASN A 152 -7.71 12.20 -28.79
CA ASN A 152 -7.64 13.49 -29.45
C ASN A 152 -6.56 13.46 -30.56
N LEU A 153 -6.81 14.12 -31.68
CA LEU A 153 -5.77 14.49 -32.62
C LEU A 153 -5.17 15.81 -32.16
N GLY A 154 -4.21 15.73 -31.25
CA GLY A 154 -3.69 16.91 -30.55
C GLY A 154 -2.21 17.18 -30.80
N LYS A 155 -1.51 17.65 -29.76
CA LYS A 155 -0.08 17.88 -29.82
C LYS A 155 0.67 16.56 -29.66
N PHE A 156 1.37 16.13 -30.69
CA PHE A 156 2.29 14.99 -30.65
C PHE A 156 3.53 15.39 -29.83
N ARG A 157 4.00 14.46 -29.00
CA ARG A 157 5.17 14.66 -28.16
C ARG A 157 6.30 13.74 -28.59
N THR A 158 7.51 14.20 -28.41
CA THR A 158 8.74 13.45 -28.70
C THR A 158 9.49 13.08 -27.42
N GLU A 159 9.13 13.69 -26.31
CA GLU A 159 9.78 13.49 -25.00
C GLU A 159 9.10 12.40 -24.16
N GLU A 160 7.82 12.14 -24.43
CA GLU A 160 7.01 11.16 -23.67
C GLU A 160 6.01 10.46 -24.59
N ASN A 161 5.58 9.25 -24.26
CA ASN A 161 4.52 8.56 -24.99
C ASN A 161 3.11 8.96 -24.49
N ILE A 162 2.08 8.48 -25.20
CA ILE A 162 0.69 8.83 -24.91
C ILE A 162 0.25 8.37 -23.50
N LEU A 163 0.81 7.25 -22.99
CA LEU A 163 0.52 6.75 -21.65
C LEU A 163 0.87 7.79 -20.59
N TRP A 164 2.10 8.33 -20.60
CA TRP A 164 2.56 9.36 -19.66
C TRP A 164 1.85 10.70 -19.86
N SER A 165 1.47 10.98 -21.10
CA SER A 165 0.80 12.25 -21.44
C SER A 165 -0.65 12.30 -20.94
N PHE A 166 -1.45 11.25 -21.17
CA PHE A 166 -2.90 11.25 -20.98
C PHE A 166 -3.37 10.40 -19.79
N ALA A 167 -2.83 9.19 -19.62
CA ALA A 167 -3.35 8.24 -18.64
C ALA A 167 -3.26 8.69 -17.17
N PRO A 168 -2.32 9.56 -16.71
CA PRO A 168 -2.31 10.02 -15.32
C PRO A 168 -3.62 10.60 -14.83
N HIS A 169 -4.37 11.32 -15.71
CA HIS A 169 -5.67 11.88 -15.37
C HIS A 169 -6.72 10.80 -15.09
N ASP A 170 -6.73 9.76 -15.92
CA ASP A 170 -7.71 8.68 -15.81
C ASP A 170 -7.34 7.72 -14.68
N ILE A 171 -6.03 7.46 -14.49
CA ILE A 171 -5.54 6.70 -13.33
C ILE A 171 -5.95 7.39 -12.03
N SER A 172 -5.69 8.71 -11.91
CA SER A 172 -6.03 9.45 -10.69
C SER A 172 -7.52 9.39 -10.37
N ALA A 173 -8.38 9.57 -11.40
CA ALA A 173 -9.83 9.51 -11.25
C ALA A 173 -10.30 8.10 -10.81
N ILE A 174 -9.76 7.04 -11.41
CA ILE A 174 -10.10 5.65 -11.03
C ILE A 174 -9.67 5.36 -9.59
N LEU A 175 -8.45 5.75 -9.20
CA LEU A 175 -7.97 5.58 -7.83
C LEU A 175 -8.78 6.39 -6.81
N LEU A 176 -9.20 7.61 -7.17
CA LEU A 176 -10.11 8.41 -6.35
C LEU A 176 -11.45 7.70 -6.15
N LEU A 177 -12.07 7.19 -7.22
CA LEU A 177 -13.38 6.55 -7.16
C LEU A 177 -13.37 5.28 -6.33
N LEU A 178 -12.36 4.43 -6.50
CA LEU A 178 -12.26 3.14 -5.82
C LEU A 178 -11.60 3.20 -4.45
N ASN A 179 -10.83 4.25 -4.17
CA ASN A 179 -9.97 4.37 -2.97
C ASN A 179 -9.07 3.13 -2.76
N GLU A 180 -8.64 2.49 -3.84
CA GLU A 180 -7.90 1.23 -3.85
C GLU A 180 -6.81 1.28 -4.93
N LEU A 181 -5.63 0.68 -4.67
CA LEU A 181 -4.61 0.45 -5.69
C LEU A 181 -4.93 -0.83 -6.47
N PRO A 182 -4.66 -0.88 -7.78
CA PRO A 182 -4.76 -2.14 -8.51
C PRO A 182 -3.76 -3.17 -7.98
N THR A 183 -4.16 -4.43 -7.94
CA THR A 183 -3.26 -5.55 -7.66
C THR A 183 -2.33 -5.82 -8.82
N ASP A 184 -2.86 -5.67 -10.04
CA ASP A 184 -2.15 -5.99 -11.27
C ASP A 184 -2.54 -5.01 -12.39
N VAL A 185 -1.59 -4.73 -13.27
CA VAL A 185 -1.80 -3.96 -14.50
C VAL A 185 -1.19 -4.64 -15.70
N SER A 186 -1.82 -4.44 -16.87
CA SER A 186 -1.25 -4.83 -18.17
C SER A 186 -1.51 -3.69 -19.16
N ALA A 187 -0.50 -3.36 -19.99
CA ALA A 187 -0.59 -2.30 -20.99
C ALA A 187 -0.02 -2.75 -22.33
N HIS A 188 -0.80 -2.55 -23.37
CA HIS A 188 -0.42 -2.76 -24.75
C HIS A 188 -0.47 -1.45 -25.53
N GLY A 189 0.38 -1.27 -26.53
CA GLY A 189 0.41 -0.05 -27.31
C GLY A 189 0.97 -0.22 -28.70
N GLY A 190 0.82 0.81 -29.52
CA GLY A 190 1.36 0.88 -30.88
C GLY A 190 2.12 2.17 -31.13
N CYS A 191 3.23 2.05 -31.86
CA CYS A 191 4.10 3.15 -32.29
C CYS A 191 3.92 3.34 -33.79
N TYR A 192 3.20 4.37 -34.19
CA TYR A 192 2.83 4.60 -35.61
C TYR A 192 3.54 5.82 -36.20
N LEU A 193 3.85 6.84 -35.39
CA LEU A 193 4.53 8.06 -35.81
C LEU A 193 6.03 8.01 -35.54
N HIS A 194 6.43 7.43 -34.41
CA HIS A 194 7.82 7.30 -34.00
C HIS A 194 8.11 5.85 -33.57
N GLN A 195 9.28 5.32 -33.88
CA GLN A 195 9.60 3.91 -33.69
C GLN A 195 9.51 3.41 -32.23
N ASN A 196 9.69 4.29 -31.24
CA ASN A 196 9.79 3.88 -29.83
C ASN A 196 8.84 4.68 -28.90
N ILE A 197 7.94 5.46 -29.47
CA ILE A 197 7.00 6.30 -28.70
C ILE A 197 5.59 5.80 -29.04
N ALA A 198 4.92 5.21 -28.05
CA ALA A 198 3.58 4.72 -28.25
C ALA A 198 2.59 5.88 -28.45
N ASP A 199 1.84 5.83 -29.55
CA ASP A 199 0.83 6.79 -29.97
C ASP A 199 -0.57 6.42 -29.47
N VAL A 200 -0.75 5.14 -29.16
CA VAL A 200 -1.96 4.56 -28.61
C VAL A 200 -1.61 3.52 -27.57
N THR A 201 -2.34 3.51 -26.45
CA THR A 201 -2.22 2.45 -25.44
C THR A 201 -3.59 2.05 -24.90
N VAL A 202 -3.73 0.75 -24.61
CA VAL A 202 -4.82 0.16 -23.86
C VAL A 202 -4.23 -0.43 -22.59
N THR A 203 -4.69 0.04 -21.45
CA THR A 203 -4.24 -0.43 -20.13
C THR A 203 -5.39 -1.12 -19.43
N THR A 204 -5.13 -2.27 -18.81
CA THR A 204 -6.09 -2.96 -17.95
C THR A 204 -5.57 -3.01 -16.51
N MET A 205 -6.48 -2.94 -15.55
CA MET A 205 -6.19 -2.95 -14.11
C MET A 205 -7.13 -3.92 -13.40
N SER A 206 -6.60 -4.68 -12.46
CA SER A 206 -7.35 -5.58 -11.59
C SER A 206 -7.25 -5.09 -10.15
N PHE A 207 -8.34 -5.18 -9.38
CA PHE A 207 -8.40 -4.73 -8.00
C PHE A 207 -8.79 -5.88 -7.06
N SER A 208 -8.37 -5.81 -5.79
CA SER A 208 -8.68 -6.86 -4.79
C SER A 208 -10.18 -6.95 -4.48
N SER A 209 -10.91 -5.84 -4.62
CA SER A 209 -12.39 -5.79 -4.55
C SER A 209 -13.10 -6.59 -5.65
N GLY A 210 -12.35 -7.09 -6.66
CA GLY A 210 -12.88 -7.77 -7.84
C GLY A 210 -13.22 -6.83 -9.00
N VAL A 211 -13.13 -5.52 -8.81
CA VAL A 211 -13.33 -4.52 -9.87
C VAL A 211 -12.27 -4.70 -10.96
N ARG A 212 -12.70 -4.48 -12.21
CA ARG A 212 -11.81 -4.37 -13.38
C ARG A 212 -11.88 -2.95 -13.93
N ALA A 213 -10.73 -2.43 -14.39
CA ALA A 213 -10.74 -1.17 -15.12
C ALA A 213 -9.90 -1.24 -16.38
N HIS A 214 -10.24 -0.42 -17.38
CA HIS A 214 -9.38 -0.21 -18.53
C HIS A 214 -9.36 1.26 -18.94
N ILE A 215 -8.22 1.68 -19.48
CA ILE A 215 -7.98 3.02 -19.98
C ILE A 215 -7.53 2.90 -21.44
N PHE A 216 -8.20 3.62 -22.32
CA PHE A 216 -7.82 3.76 -23.72
C PHE A 216 -7.37 5.19 -23.99
N VAL A 217 -6.11 5.38 -24.36
CA VAL A 217 -5.58 6.71 -24.71
C VAL A 217 -4.92 6.71 -26.08
N SER A 218 -5.17 7.75 -26.84
CA SER A 218 -4.59 7.93 -28.17
C SER A 218 -4.55 9.42 -28.55
N TRP A 219 -3.47 9.85 -29.21
CA TRP A 219 -3.44 11.16 -29.87
C TRP A 219 -3.63 11.09 -31.39
N LEU A 220 -3.98 9.93 -31.91
CA LEU A 220 -4.25 9.71 -33.34
C LEU A 220 -5.74 9.82 -33.72
N HIS A 221 -6.58 10.16 -32.76
CA HIS A 221 -8.03 10.16 -32.95
C HIS A 221 -8.52 11.51 -33.56
N PRO A 222 -9.19 11.50 -34.70
CA PRO A 222 -9.58 12.76 -35.39
C PRO A 222 -10.65 13.59 -34.66
N TYR A 223 -11.40 12.98 -33.75
CA TYR A 223 -12.30 13.69 -32.84
C TYR A 223 -11.86 13.53 -31.39
N LYS A 224 -12.21 14.52 -30.57
CA LYS A 224 -11.90 14.51 -29.14
C LYS A 224 -12.94 13.67 -28.37
N GLU A 225 -12.48 12.74 -27.56
CA GLU A 225 -13.31 12.01 -26.61
C GLU A 225 -12.63 12.00 -25.24
N GLN A 226 -13.40 12.32 -24.19
CA GLN A 226 -12.91 12.28 -22.81
C GLN A 226 -14.04 11.75 -21.93
N LYS A 227 -14.12 10.42 -21.82
CA LYS A 227 -15.19 9.73 -21.12
C LYS A 227 -14.64 8.88 -19.98
N LEU A 228 -15.36 8.87 -18.88
CA LEU A 228 -15.18 7.94 -17.76
C LEU A 228 -16.52 7.30 -17.44
N VAL A 229 -16.57 5.98 -17.49
CA VAL A 229 -17.79 5.21 -17.27
C VAL A 229 -17.60 4.28 -16.08
N VAL A 230 -18.53 4.33 -15.14
CA VAL A 230 -18.56 3.51 -13.93
C VAL A 230 -19.79 2.64 -13.95
N ILE A 231 -19.62 1.32 -13.94
CA ILE A 231 -20.70 0.34 -14.00
C ILE A 231 -20.78 -0.39 -12.64
N GLY A 232 -21.89 -0.16 -11.97
CA GLY A 232 -22.26 -0.91 -10.76
C GLY A 232 -23.29 -2.01 -11.08
N ASP A 233 -23.75 -2.70 -10.05
CA ASP A 233 -24.81 -3.72 -10.17
C ASP A 233 -26.23 -3.14 -10.17
N LYS A 234 -26.39 -1.85 -9.78
CA LYS A 234 -27.66 -1.14 -9.80
C LYS A 234 -27.75 -0.13 -10.94
N ASN A 235 -26.72 0.68 -11.12
CA ASN A 235 -26.71 1.80 -12.05
C ASN A 235 -25.35 1.94 -12.72
N MET A 236 -25.35 2.59 -13.91
CA MET A 236 -24.16 3.00 -14.64
C MET A 236 -24.12 4.53 -14.70
N ALA A 237 -22.98 5.12 -14.40
CA ALA A 237 -22.74 6.55 -14.60
C ALA A 237 -21.76 6.77 -15.74
N VAL A 238 -22.06 7.75 -16.58
CA VAL A 238 -21.21 8.19 -17.70
C VAL A 238 -20.85 9.64 -17.50
N PHE A 239 -19.59 9.92 -17.30
CA PHE A 239 -19.03 11.27 -17.32
C PHE A 239 -18.38 11.52 -18.68
N ASP A 240 -18.82 12.56 -19.40
CA ASP A 240 -18.27 13.00 -20.69
C ASP A 240 -17.81 14.46 -20.57
N ASP A 241 -16.50 14.66 -20.47
CA ASP A 241 -15.93 16.01 -20.31
C ASP A 241 -16.04 16.88 -21.59
N VAL A 242 -16.27 16.27 -22.73
CA VAL A 242 -16.42 16.97 -24.02
C VAL A 242 -17.86 17.39 -24.26
N ALA A 243 -18.83 16.78 -23.60
CA ALA A 243 -20.22 17.14 -23.74
C ALA A 243 -20.43 18.61 -23.33
N PRO A 244 -21.11 19.43 -24.16
CA PRO A 244 -21.36 20.85 -23.85
C PRO A 244 -22.32 21.03 -22.67
N GLU A 245 -23.27 20.10 -22.54
CA GLU A 245 -24.28 20.04 -21.50
C GLU A 245 -24.38 18.58 -21.00
N LYS A 246 -25.03 18.39 -19.85
CA LYS A 246 -25.32 17.05 -19.32
C LYS A 246 -24.08 16.14 -19.25
N LYS A 247 -22.98 16.70 -18.76
CA LYS A 247 -21.68 16.00 -18.68
C LYS A 247 -21.70 14.72 -17.85
N LEU A 248 -22.66 14.56 -16.93
CA LEU A 248 -22.83 13.37 -16.11
C LEU A 248 -24.24 12.80 -16.30
N LEU A 249 -24.29 11.55 -16.76
CA LEU A 249 -25.53 10.82 -16.99
C LEU A 249 -25.58 9.59 -16.11
N LEU A 250 -26.75 9.32 -15.54
CA LEU A 250 -27.06 8.10 -14.80
C LEU A 250 -28.00 7.22 -15.64
N TYR A 251 -27.63 5.96 -15.81
CA TYR A 251 -28.43 4.94 -16.46
C TYR A 251 -28.87 3.92 -15.41
N GLU A 252 -30.16 3.89 -15.10
CA GLU A 252 -30.71 2.83 -14.30
C GLU A 252 -30.80 1.54 -15.14
N HIS A 253 -30.21 0.47 -14.65
CA HIS A 253 -30.24 -0.82 -15.30
C HIS A 253 -30.25 -1.95 -14.26
N GLY A 254 -30.64 -3.12 -14.69
CA GLY A 254 -30.61 -4.29 -13.83
C GLY A 254 -30.79 -5.55 -14.66
N ILE A 255 -30.42 -6.67 -14.05
CA ILE A 255 -30.69 -8.00 -14.61
C ILE A 255 -31.58 -8.72 -13.61
N GLU A 256 -32.81 -9.04 -14.04
CA GLU A 256 -33.76 -9.85 -13.28
C GLU A 256 -33.69 -11.30 -13.78
N TRP A 257 -33.62 -12.24 -12.86
CA TRP A 257 -33.59 -13.65 -13.22
C TRP A 257 -35.03 -14.20 -13.16
N ILE A 258 -35.66 -14.37 -14.32
CA ILE A 258 -36.99 -14.96 -14.45
C ILE A 258 -36.80 -16.38 -14.96
N ASP A 259 -37.24 -17.37 -14.20
CA ASP A 259 -37.09 -18.80 -14.53
C ASP A 259 -35.66 -19.20 -14.92
N ARG A 260 -34.65 -18.65 -14.22
CA ARG A 260 -33.19 -18.82 -14.49
C ARG A 260 -32.73 -18.21 -15.81
N VAL A 261 -33.54 -17.39 -16.45
CA VAL A 261 -33.15 -16.61 -17.64
C VAL A 261 -32.86 -15.19 -17.23
N PRO A 262 -31.68 -14.59 -17.59
CA PRO A 262 -31.39 -13.20 -17.30
C PRO A 262 -32.18 -12.28 -18.22
N VAL A 263 -33.04 -11.45 -17.65
CA VAL A 263 -33.85 -10.45 -18.37
C VAL A 263 -33.31 -9.05 -18.07
N PRO A 264 -32.83 -8.31 -19.10
CA PRO A 264 -32.31 -6.96 -18.88
C PRO A 264 -33.44 -5.95 -18.67
N ARG A 265 -33.29 -5.12 -17.62
CA ARG A 265 -34.09 -3.90 -17.43
C ARG A 265 -33.23 -2.71 -17.85
N LYS A 266 -33.75 -1.88 -18.76
CA LYS A 266 -33.07 -0.67 -19.25
C LYS A 266 -34.00 0.52 -19.10
N GLN A 267 -33.45 1.65 -18.67
CA GLN A 267 -34.13 2.95 -18.66
C GLN A 267 -33.34 3.97 -19.47
N GLU A 268 -33.97 5.07 -19.84
CA GLU A 268 -33.29 6.19 -20.47
C GLU A 268 -32.35 6.88 -19.48
N ALA A 269 -31.31 7.53 -20.04
CA ALA A 269 -30.33 8.24 -19.24
C ALA A 269 -30.93 9.47 -18.54
N THR A 270 -30.68 9.61 -17.26
CA THR A 270 -31.07 10.78 -16.47
C THR A 270 -29.84 11.66 -16.25
N PRO A 271 -29.91 12.96 -16.62
CA PRO A 271 -28.84 13.91 -16.29
C PRO A 271 -28.68 14.08 -14.78
N VAL A 272 -27.44 14.07 -14.31
CA VAL A 272 -27.10 14.36 -12.92
C VAL A 272 -26.61 15.80 -12.83
N GLU A 273 -27.36 16.63 -12.12
CA GLU A 273 -27.05 18.05 -11.97
C GLU A 273 -25.88 18.28 -10.99
N PHE A 274 -25.02 19.21 -11.33
CA PHE A 274 -23.97 19.76 -10.48
C PHE A 274 -23.58 21.16 -10.92
N THR A 275 -23.08 21.98 -10.01
CA THR A 275 -22.66 23.36 -10.33
C THR A 275 -21.35 23.34 -11.10
N MET A 276 -21.36 23.91 -12.30
CA MET A 276 -20.16 24.03 -13.13
C MET A 276 -19.18 25.05 -12.54
N ALA A 277 -17.91 24.67 -12.50
CA ALA A 277 -16.79 25.55 -12.13
C ALA A 277 -15.55 25.12 -12.91
N GLU A 278 -14.59 26.02 -13.07
CA GLU A 278 -13.31 25.67 -13.71
C GLU A 278 -12.46 24.77 -12.81
N PRO A 279 -12.17 23.51 -13.21
CA PRO A 279 -11.44 22.57 -12.34
C PRO A 279 -10.08 23.08 -11.90
N LEU A 280 -9.32 23.73 -12.80
CA LEU A 280 -8.00 24.28 -12.49
C LEU A 280 -8.08 25.42 -11.45
N LYS A 281 -9.13 26.22 -11.51
CA LYS A 281 -9.37 27.28 -10.51
C LYS A 281 -9.67 26.70 -9.13
N LEU A 282 -10.49 25.66 -9.08
CA LEU A 282 -10.80 24.93 -7.84
C LEU A 282 -9.54 24.26 -7.27
N GLU A 283 -8.70 23.70 -8.12
CA GLU A 283 -7.42 23.10 -7.71
C GLU A 283 -6.47 24.14 -7.11
N CYS A 284 -6.28 25.29 -7.79
CA CYS A 284 -5.47 26.40 -7.28
C CYS A 284 -6.03 26.96 -5.96
N GLN A 285 -7.35 27.10 -5.86
CA GLN A 285 -8.03 27.57 -4.66
C GLN A 285 -7.81 26.60 -3.49
N HIS A 286 -7.94 25.30 -3.73
CA HIS A 286 -7.69 24.29 -2.70
C HIS A 286 -6.22 24.30 -2.21
N PHE A 287 -5.25 24.54 -3.11
CA PHE A 287 -3.87 24.72 -2.66
C PHE A 287 -3.72 25.90 -1.69
N LEU A 288 -4.35 27.05 -1.99
CA LEU A 288 -4.34 28.21 -1.11
C LEU A 288 -5.01 27.91 0.24
N GLU A 289 -6.14 27.21 0.25
CA GLU A 289 -6.82 26.76 1.47
C GLU A 289 -5.93 25.86 2.32
N CYS A 290 -5.22 24.90 1.69
CA CYS A 290 -4.28 24.03 2.38
C CYS A 290 -3.09 24.80 2.97
N LEU A 291 -2.60 25.85 2.29
CA LEU A 291 -1.55 26.72 2.83
C LEU A 291 -2.00 27.46 4.11
N GLU A 292 -3.24 27.94 4.12
CA GLU A 292 -3.81 28.67 5.26
C GLU A 292 -4.13 27.75 6.45
N THR A 293 -4.82 26.64 6.16
CA THR A 293 -5.33 25.73 7.20
C THR A 293 -4.33 24.67 7.64
N ARG A 294 -3.26 24.48 6.88
CA ARG A 294 -2.30 23.35 7.00
C ARG A 294 -2.97 21.97 6.85
N SER A 295 -4.15 21.93 6.22
CA SER A 295 -4.83 20.68 5.91
C SER A 295 -4.12 19.93 4.79
N LYS A 296 -4.27 18.61 4.80
CA LYS A 296 -3.72 17.73 3.76
C LYS A 296 -4.47 17.93 2.44
N PRO A 297 -3.78 18.18 1.31
CA PRO A 297 -4.42 18.29 0.01
C PRO A 297 -5.14 17.00 -0.42
N ARG A 298 -6.22 17.13 -1.19
CA ARG A 298 -6.88 15.99 -1.85
C ARG A 298 -5.92 15.20 -2.71
N THR A 299 -5.14 15.89 -3.55
CA THR A 299 -4.11 15.31 -4.40
C THR A 299 -2.72 15.50 -3.78
N ASP A 300 -2.55 15.07 -2.53
CA ASP A 300 -1.28 15.17 -1.82
C ASP A 300 -0.16 14.34 -2.48
N GLY A 301 1.07 14.51 -2.01
CA GLY A 301 2.23 13.77 -2.52
C GLY A 301 2.04 12.25 -2.49
N SER A 302 1.37 11.72 -1.45
CA SER A 302 1.08 10.29 -1.33
C SER A 302 0.09 9.81 -2.40
N SER A 303 -0.95 10.61 -2.69
CA SER A 303 -1.89 10.36 -3.79
C SER A 303 -1.17 10.39 -5.15
N GLY A 304 -0.36 11.41 -5.39
CA GLY A 304 0.46 11.51 -6.61
C GLY A 304 1.44 10.34 -6.77
N LEU A 305 2.03 9.87 -5.69
CA LEU A 305 2.91 8.69 -5.68
C LEU A 305 2.16 7.41 -6.06
N LYS A 306 0.91 7.25 -5.62
CA LYS A 306 0.06 6.11 -6.03
C LYS A 306 -0.16 6.12 -7.54
N VAL A 307 -0.51 7.27 -8.12
CA VAL A 307 -0.66 7.43 -9.58
C VAL A 307 0.63 7.11 -10.30
N LEU A 308 1.77 7.61 -9.81
CA LEU A 308 3.09 7.35 -10.39
C LEU A 308 3.46 5.86 -10.35
N LYS A 309 3.16 5.14 -9.26
CA LYS A 309 3.40 3.68 -9.15
C LYS A 309 2.60 2.89 -10.18
N VAL A 310 1.33 3.25 -10.39
CA VAL A 310 0.49 2.62 -11.42
C VAL A 310 1.02 2.94 -12.82
N LEU A 311 1.38 4.19 -13.08
CA LEU A 311 1.91 4.63 -14.37
C LEU A 311 3.24 3.94 -14.72
N ASP A 312 4.16 3.82 -13.75
CA ASP A 312 5.42 3.09 -13.91
C ASP A 312 5.18 1.61 -14.22
N ALA A 313 4.26 0.97 -13.51
CA ALA A 313 3.91 -0.43 -13.77
C ALA A 313 3.30 -0.62 -15.15
N CYS A 314 2.43 0.29 -15.61
CA CYS A 314 1.90 0.30 -16.97
C CYS A 314 3.01 0.49 -18.01
N GLN A 315 3.97 1.37 -17.75
CA GLN A 315 5.13 1.58 -18.63
C GLN A 315 5.99 0.31 -18.74
N ARG A 316 6.27 -0.38 -17.64
CA ARG A 316 7.00 -1.64 -17.63
C ARG A 316 6.25 -2.72 -18.38
N SER A 317 4.93 -2.81 -18.20
CA SER A 317 4.09 -3.75 -18.96
C SER A 317 4.13 -3.46 -20.46
N LEU A 318 4.03 -2.18 -20.85
CA LEU A 318 4.12 -1.76 -22.25
C LEU A 318 5.45 -2.16 -22.89
N GLN A 319 6.57 -1.98 -22.16
CA GLN A 319 7.90 -2.42 -22.59
C GLN A 319 8.04 -3.96 -22.65
N GLY A 320 7.37 -4.67 -21.74
CA GLY A 320 7.26 -6.12 -21.69
C GLY A 320 6.15 -6.70 -22.59
N GLN A 321 5.70 -5.96 -23.61
CA GLN A 321 4.69 -6.39 -24.59
C GLN A 321 3.36 -6.87 -23.97
N GLY A 322 2.94 -6.21 -22.89
CA GLY A 322 1.69 -6.51 -22.20
C GLY A 322 1.83 -7.49 -21.03
N GLU A 323 3.04 -7.78 -20.58
CA GLU A 323 3.27 -8.58 -19.39
C GLU A 323 2.47 -8.03 -18.19
N ASN A 324 1.85 -8.92 -17.44
CA ASN A 324 1.10 -8.55 -16.24
C ASN A 324 2.07 -8.14 -15.12
N ILE A 325 1.99 -6.90 -14.68
CA ILE A 325 2.84 -6.34 -13.60
C ILE A 325 2.02 -6.26 -12.32
N SER A 326 2.44 -7.00 -11.30
CA SER A 326 1.83 -6.91 -9.97
C SER A 326 2.29 -5.66 -9.24
N LEU A 327 1.32 -4.91 -8.70
CA LEU A 327 1.48 -3.74 -7.81
C LEU A 327 1.17 -4.09 -6.36
N SER A 328 0.54 -5.26 -6.12
CA SER A 328 0.47 -5.78 -4.77
C SER A 328 1.92 -5.80 -4.27
N ALA A 329 2.19 -5.13 -3.15
CA ALA A 329 3.43 -5.37 -2.43
C ALA A 329 3.59 -6.90 -2.45
N LYS A 330 4.71 -7.41 -3.00
CA LYS A 330 5.05 -8.82 -2.79
C LYS A 330 4.81 -9.00 -1.31
N THR A 331 3.75 -9.74 -0.96
CA THR A 331 3.48 -10.01 0.45
C THR A 331 4.80 -10.47 0.97
N SER A 332 5.38 -9.73 1.88
CA SER A 332 6.73 -10.02 2.39
C SER A 332 6.82 -11.42 2.98
N PHE A 333 5.70 -12.14 2.94
CA PHE A 333 5.49 -13.51 3.38
C PHE A 333 4.76 -14.33 2.30
N PHE A 334 4.86 -15.64 2.36
CA PHE A 334 4.21 -16.59 1.46
C PHE A 334 3.07 -17.32 2.18
N VAL A 335 1.88 -17.34 1.56
CA VAL A 335 0.75 -18.19 1.97
C VAL A 335 0.37 -19.09 0.81
N HIS A 336 0.39 -20.40 1.01
CA HIS A 336 -0.05 -21.33 -0.02
C HIS A 336 -1.56 -21.15 -0.29
N PRO A 337 -2.02 -21.17 -1.56
CA PRO A 337 -3.42 -20.90 -1.92
C PRO A 337 -4.48 -21.80 -1.26
N THR A 338 -4.10 -22.97 -0.76
CA THR A 338 -5.00 -23.89 -0.03
C THR A 338 -5.07 -23.60 1.46
N SER A 339 -4.32 -22.62 1.97
CA SER A 339 -4.33 -22.23 3.37
C SER A 339 -5.25 -21.05 3.61
N LEU A 340 -5.87 -21.01 4.76
CA LEU A 340 -6.75 -19.92 5.19
C LEU A 340 -6.05 -19.09 6.26
N VAL A 341 -5.95 -17.79 6.02
CA VAL A 341 -5.53 -16.79 7.01
C VAL A 341 -6.70 -15.85 7.22
N GLU A 342 -7.26 -15.85 8.41
CA GLU A 342 -8.39 -14.98 8.74
C GLU A 342 -7.90 -13.62 9.26
N GLU A 343 -8.59 -12.57 8.85
CA GLU A 343 -8.29 -11.19 9.25
C GLU A 343 -9.12 -10.78 10.51
N PRO A 344 -8.59 -9.87 11.34
CA PRO A 344 -7.27 -9.24 11.21
C PRO A 344 -6.16 -10.10 11.79
N SER A 345 -5.09 -10.34 11.01
CA SER A 345 -3.88 -11.05 11.45
C SER A 345 -2.64 -10.34 10.91
N SER A 346 -1.51 -10.44 11.63
CA SER A 346 -0.25 -9.82 11.23
C SER A 346 0.81 -10.89 10.96
N ILE A 347 1.39 -10.91 9.75
CA ILE A 347 2.41 -11.87 9.33
C ILE A 347 3.67 -11.11 8.89
N GLY A 348 4.79 -11.41 9.53
CA GLY A 348 6.07 -10.78 9.26
C GLY A 348 6.75 -11.25 7.98
N GLU A 349 7.66 -10.42 7.50
CA GLU A 349 8.46 -10.61 6.28
C GLU A 349 9.22 -11.94 6.29
N GLY A 350 9.30 -12.61 5.13
CA GLY A 350 10.02 -13.87 4.94
C GLY A 350 9.32 -15.10 5.51
N THR A 351 8.18 -14.95 6.19
CA THR A 351 7.39 -16.06 6.74
C THR A 351 6.72 -16.85 5.62
N LYS A 352 6.65 -18.18 5.78
CA LYS A 352 6.03 -19.09 4.81
C LYS A 352 4.99 -19.95 5.49
N ILE A 353 3.75 -19.94 4.96
CA ILE A 353 2.63 -20.76 5.41
C ILE A 353 2.31 -21.75 4.30
N TRP A 354 2.46 -23.05 4.61
CA TRP A 354 2.31 -24.13 3.64
C TRP A 354 0.87 -24.68 3.60
N HIS A 355 0.63 -25.65 2.75
CA HIS A 355 -0.67 -26.23 2.36
C HIS A 355 -1.60 -26.52 3.55
N PHE A 356 -2.89 -26.23 3.36
CA PHE A 356 -3.99 -26.63 4.25
C PHE A 356 -3.88 -26.14 5.70
N SER A 357 -3.07 -25.12 5.96
CA SER A 357 -2.97 -24.54 7.29
C SER A 357 -4.07 -23.53 7.52
N HIS A 358 -4.54 -23.42 8.76
CA HIS A 358 -5.60 -22.49 9.16
C HIS A 358 -5.09 -21.58 10.28
N ILE A 359 -5.04 -20.29 10.01
CA ILE A 359 -4.65 -19.23 10.93
C ILE A 359 -5.90 -18.44 11.28
N MET A 360 -6.30 -18.46 12.56
CA MET A 360 -7.46 -17.76 13.07
C MET A 360 -7.23 -16.24 13.16
N PRO A 361 -8.29 -15.42 13.37
CA PRO A 361 -8.14 -13.98 13.51
C PRO A 361 -7.26 -13.56 14.70
N HIS A 362 -6.75 -12.34 14.65
CA HIS A 362 -5.96 -11.70 15.71
C HIS A 362 -4.62 -12.43 16.03
N VAL A 363 -4.13 -13.27 15.11
CA VAL A 363 -2.83 -13.92 15.25
C VAL A 363 -1.71 -12.97 14.84
N THR A 364 -0.61 -12.97 15.60
CA THR A 364 0.61 -12.27 15.23
C THR A 364 1.73 -13.29 14.99
N ILE A 365 2.32 -13.28 13.78
CA ILE A 365 3.47 -14.11 13.40
C ILE A 365 4.62 -13.21 13.01
N GLY A 366 5.78 -13.39 13.63
CA GLY A 366 7.00 -12.62 13.35
C GLY A 366 7.61 -12.93 11.99
N LYS A 367 8.84 -12.43 11.77
CA LYS A 367 9.60 -12.58 10.52
C LYS A 367 10.26 -13.94 10.38
N ASN A 368 10.47 -14.38 9.12
CA ASN A 368 11.22 -15.59 8.75
C ASN A 368 10.72 -16.89 9.40
N CYS A 369 9.43 -16.96 9.73
CA CYS A 369 8.82 -18.17 10.27
C CYS A 369 8.51 -19.18 9.16
N THR A 370 8.40 -20.46 9.56
CA THR A 370 7.92 -21.53 8.68
C THR A 370 6.76 -22.24 9.37
N ILE A 371 5.58 -22.14 8.81
CA ILE A 371 4.37 -22.84 9.24
C ILE A 371 4.15 -23.97 8.26
N GLY A 372 4.31 -25.20 8.75
CA GLY A 372 4.22 -26.42 7.94
C GLY A 372 2.82 -26.70 7.42
N GLN A 373 2.66 -27.81 6.73
CA GLN A 373 1.38 -28.25 6.19
C GLN A 373 0.41 -28.66 7.30
N ASN A 374 -0.88 -28.34 7.12
CA ASN A 374 -1.97 -28.74 8.02
C ASN A 374 -1.73 -28.31 9.49
N VAL A 375 -1.23 -27.10 9.68
CA VAL A 375 -1.05 -26.49 10.99
C VAL A 375 -2.29 -25.68 11.34
N PHE A 376 -2.78 -25.83 12.57
CA PHE A 376 -3.82 -24.98 13.13
C PHE A 376 -3.21 -23.99 14.13
N ILE A 377 -3.51 -22.70 13.97
CA ILE A 377 -3.14 -21.64 14.90
C ILE A 377 -4.41 -20.91 15.35
N GLY A 378 -4.69 -21.01 16.65
CA GLY A 378 -5.86 -20.47 17.31
C GLY A 378 -5.84 -18.94 17.42
N GLU A 379 -6.98 -18.38 17.82
CA GLU A 379 -7.19 -16.95 17.96
C GLU A 379 -6.26 -16.32 19.01
N ASN A 380 -5.78 -15.09 18.76
CA ASN A 380 -4.89 -14.32 19.67
C ASN A 380 -3.54 -15.01 20.01
N VAL A 381 -3.08 -15.96 19.21
CA VAL A 381 -1.75 -16.58 19.36
C VAL A 381 -0.67 -15.60 18.91
N ASN A 382 0.42 -15.52 19.70
CA ASN A 382 1.58 -14.69 19.39
C ASN A 382 2.80 -15.56 19.09
N ILE A 383 3.41 -15.38 17.93
CA ILE A 383 4.58 -16.13 17.44
C ILE A 383 5.69 -15.13 17.10
N GLY A 384 6.85 -15.29 17.74
CA GLY A 384 8.05 -14.49 17.50
C GLY A 384 8.71 -14.75 16.14
N ASN A 385 9.95 -14.30 15.99
CA ASN A 385 10.70 -14.41 14.75
C ASN A 385 11.42 -15.76 14.63
N ASN A 386 11.68 -16.22 13.39
CA ASN A 386 12.41 -17.45 13.07
C ASN A 386 11.81 -18.73 13.70
N VAL A 387 10.53 -18.73 14.02
CA VAL A 387 9.82 -19.89 14.58
C VAL A 387 9.53 -20.90 13.46
N LYS A 388 9.74 -22.17 13.77
CA LYS A 388 9.41 -23.28 12.87
C LYS A 388 8.36 -24.17 13.50
N ILE A 389 7.18 -24.21 12.93
CA ILE A 389 6.09 -25.10 13.29
C ILE A 389 5.97 -26.16 12.19
N GLN A 390 6.23 -27.42 12.54
CA GLN A 390 6.22 -28.51 11.57
C GLN A 390 4.79 -29.00 11.30
N ASN A 391 4.66 -29.88 10.30
CA ASN A 391 3.36 -30.36 9.80
C ASN A 391 2.47 -30.93 10.91
N ASN A 392 1.15 -30.75 10.75
CA ASN A 392 0.10 -31.29 11.63
C ASN A 392 0.16 -30.82 13.10
N ALA A 393 0.87 -29.74 13.41
CA ALA A 393 0.89 -29.18 14.76
C ALA A 393 -0.38 -28.36 15.03
N SER A 394 -0.85 -28.37 16.29
CA SER A 394 -1.98 -27.56 16.73
C SER A 394 -1.57 -26.62 17.86
N VAL A 395 -1.65 -25.32 17.60
CA VAL A 395 -1.31 -24.24 18.53
C VAL A 395 -2.61 -23.49 18.86
N PHE A 396 -3.24 -23.86 19.98
CA PHE A 396 -4.51 -23.29 20.39
C PHE A 396 -4.36 -21.92 21.08
N ASP A 397 -5.51 -21.24 21.28
CA ASP A 397 -5.58 -19.92 21.93
C ASP A 397 -4.83 -19.89 23.28
N GLY A 398 -4.23 -18.73 23.58
CA GLY A 398 -3.48 -18.50 24.81
C GLY A 398 -2.01 -18.95 24.76
N VAL A 399 -1.52 -19.44 23.62
CA VAL A 399 -0.11 -19.81 23.43
C VAL A 399 0.70 -18.61 22.94
N THR A 400 1.87 -18.42 23.54
CA THR A 400 2.91 -17.51 23.06
C THR A 400 4.19 -18.30 22.79
N LEU A 401 4.70 -18.20 21.56
CA LEU A 401 5.99 -18.76 21.14
C LEU A 401 6.97 -17.60 20.93
N GLU A 402 8.04 -17.55 21.73
CA GLU A 402 9.10 -16.56 21.52
C GLU A 402 9.99 -16.89 20.32
N ASP A 403 10.98 -16.03 20.03
CA ASP A 403 11.89 -16.18 18.88
C ASP A 403 12.63 -17.53 18.87
N ASN A 404 12.87 -18.06 17.67
CA ASN A 404 13.65 -19.27 17.42
C ASN A 404 13.07 -20.56 18.03
N VAL A 405 11.80 -20.60 18.39
CA VAL A 405 11.14 -21.82 18.88
C VAL A 405 10.96 -22.80 17.72
N PHE A 406 11.19 -24.08 18.03
CA PHE A 406 10.93 -25.20 17.12
C PHE A 406 9.80 -26.08 17.68
N CYS A 407 8.71 -26.21 16.92
CA CYS A 407 7.60 -27.13 17.19
C CYS A 407 7.67 -28.31 16.23
N GLY A 408 7.95 -29.50 16.75
CA GLY A 408 8.03 -30.73 15.97
C GLY A 408 6.70 -31.16 15.37
N PRO A 409 6.70 -32.05 14.37
CA PRO A 409 5.48 -32.49 13.70
C PRO A 409 4.49 -33.13 14.69
N SER A 410 3.22 -32.83 14.48
CA SER A 410 2.10 -33.35 15.27
C SER A 410 2.18 -33.05 16.79
N CYS A 411 2.97 -32.06 17.20
CA CYS A 411 2.88 -31.57 18.58
C CYS A 411 1.56 -30.80 18.78
N VAL A 412 1.03 -30.86 20.00
CA VAL A 412 -0.22 -30.22 20.34
C VAL A 412 -0.12 -29.45 21.65
N PHE A 413 -0.68 -28.24 21.65
CA PHE A 413 -0.91 -27.44 22.85
C PHE A 413 -2.38 -27.56 23.23
N THR A 414 -2.68 -27.78 24.51
CA THR A 414 -4.07 -27.67 24.99
C THR A 414 -4.32 -26.24 25.48
N ASN A 415 -5.57 -25.82 25.62
CA ASN A 415 -5.94 -24.51 26.16
C ASN A 415 -6.92 -24.59 27.36
N VAL A 416 -7.48 -25.79 27.63
CA VAL A 416 -8.39 -26.05 28.73
C VAL A 416 -7.89 -27.25 29.54
N LYS A 417 -7.73 -27.07 30.88
CA LYS A 417 -7.23 -28.13 31.78
C LYS A 417 -8.24 -29.26 31.98
N SER A 418 -9.51 -28.94 32.07
CA SER A 418 -10.59 -29.91 32.40
C SER A 418 -11.80 -29.70 31.50
N PRO A 419 -11.70 -30.09 30.22
CA PRO A 419 -12.78 -29.87 29.27
C PRO A 419 -13.98 -30.77 29.55
N ARG A 420 -15.20 -30.23 29.37
CA ARG A 420 -16.47 -30.95 29.36
C ARG A 420 -17.34 -30.38 28.25
N SER A 421 -17.91 -31.23 27.41
CA SER A 421 -18.67 -30.79 26.22
C SER A 421 -19.91 -29.93 26.57
N HIS A 422 -20.54 -30.20 27.71
CA HIS A 422 -21.72 -29.47 28.17
C HIS A 422 -21.41 -28.24 29.04
N ILE A 423 -20.13 -27.96 29.31
CA ILE A 423 -19.69 -26.78 30.08
C ILE A 423 -18.80 -25.91 29.19
N SER A 424 -19.32 -24.76 28.77
CA SER A 424 -18.55 -23.84 27.95
C SER A 424 -17.34 -23.28 28.71
N GLN A 425 -16.17 -23.42 28.12
CA GLN A 425 -14.91 -22.84 28.59
C GLN A 425 -14.44 -21.71 27.68
N ARG A 426 -15.28 -21.26 26.74
CA ARG A 426 -14.94 -20.22 25.76
C ARG A 426 -14.50 -18.94 26.49
N GLY A 427 -13.33 -18.41 26.13
CA GLY A 427 -12.74 -17.21 26.75
C GLY A 427 -12.10 -17.43 28.14
N LYS A 428 -12.04 -18.69 28.65
CA LYS A 428 -11.41 -19.05 29.92
C LYS A 428 -10.20 -19.94 29.72
N TYR A 429 -9.38 -19.61 28.72
CA TYR A 429 -8.22 -20.42 28.34
C TYR A 429 -7.03 -20.16 29.27
N SER A 430 -6.25 -21.22 29.54
CA SER A 430 -5.02 -21.10 30.29
C SER A 430 -3.86 -20.82 29.34
N THR A 431 -3.02 -19.84 29.69
CA THR A 431 -1.89 -19.43 28.85
C THR A 431 -0.75 -20.43 28.89
N THR A 432 0.01 -20.52 27.81
CA THR A 432 1.27 -21.30 27.70
C THR A 432 2.34 -20.42 27.08
N LEU A 433 3.48 -20.30 27.77
CA LEU A 433 4.63 -19.53 27.26
C LEU A 433 5.76 -20.49 26.89
N VAL A 434 6.18 -20.44 25.64
CA VAL A 434 7.37 -21.14 25.14
C VAL A 434 8.45 -20.09 24.89
N LYS A 435 9.48 -20.12 25.74
CA LYS A 435 10.54 -19.13 25.71
C LYS A 435 11.53 -19.38 24.56
N LYS A 436 12.31 -18.35 24.24
CA LYS A 436 13.26 -18.29 23.14
C LYS A 436 14.09 -19.56 22.98
N GLY A 437 14.14 -20.05 21.74
CA GLY A 437 15.01 -21.18 21.35
C GLY A 437 14.58 -22.55 21.86
N ALA A 438 13.45 -22.67 22.55
CA ALA A 438 12.96 -23.97 23.02
C ALA A 438 12.59 -24.89 21.84
N THR A 439 12.83 -26.19 22.03
CA THR A 439 12.53 -27.24 21.05
C THR A 439 11.49 -28.20 21.62
N ILE A 440 10.42 -28.42 20.87
CA ILE A 440 9.36 -29.37 21.19
C ILE A 440 9.44 -30.53 20.20
N GLY A 441 9.65 -31.75 20.70
CA GLY A 441 9.77 -32.96 19.88
C GLY A 441 8.44 -33.35 19.21
N ALA A 442 8.54 -34.20 18.19
CA ALA A 442 7.37 -34.72 17.48
C ALA A 442 6.37 -35.41 18.43
N ASN A 443 5.06 -35.25 18.16
CA ASN A 443 3.98 -35.85 18.96
C ASN A 443 4.00 -35.47 20.45
N ALA A 444 4.71 -34.44 20.88
CA ALA A 444 4.67 -33.97 22.26
C ALA A 444 3.37 -33.23 22.54
N THR A 445 2.83 -33.41 23.75
CA THR A 445 1.65 -32.68 24.24
C THR A 445 2.06 -31.70 25.33
N ILE A 446 1.73 -30.42 25.13
CA ILE A 446 1.96 -29.37 26.10
C ILE A 446 0.63 -29.03 26.77
N VAL A 447 0.47 -29.41 28.02
CA VAL A 447 -0.71 -29.10 28.81
C VAL A 447 -0.69 -27.61 29.18
N CYS A 448 -1.80 -26.93 28.96
CA CYS A 448 -1.92 -25.50 29.19
C CYS A 448 -1.67 -25.07 30.65
N GLY A 449 -1.26 -23.83 30.84
CA GLY A 449 -0.90 -23.27 32.15
C GLY A 449 0.51 -23.63 32.60
N ASN A 450 1.37 -24.08 31.69
CA ASN A 450 2.78 -24.38 31.94
C ASN A 450 3.67 -23.56 31.01
N SER A 451 4.91 -23.28 31.44
CA SER A 451 5.92 -22.57 30.66
C SER A 451 7.07 -23.52 30.30
N LEU A 452 7.63 -23.33 29.09
CA LEU A 452 8.86 -23.98 28.66
C LEU A 452 9.99 -22.95 28.67
N GLY A 453 11.05 -23.22 29.38
CA GLY A 453 12.21 -22.35 29.57
C GLY A 453 13.01 -22.13 28.28
N ARG A 454 13.90 -21.11 28.31
CA ARG A 454 14.80 -20.81 27.20
C ARG A 454 15.64 -22.00 26.81
N TYR A 455 15.68 -22.31 25.51
CA TYR A 455 16.44 -23.43 24.97
C TYR A 455 16.13 -24.79 25.62
N ALA A 456 14.99 -24.92 26.30
CA ALA A 456 14.54 -26.23 26.80
C ALA A 456 14.29 -27.19 25.64
N PHE A 457 14.60 -28.47 25.84
CA PHE A 457 14.43 -29.51 24.84
C PHE A 457 13.43 -30.55 25.33
N ILE A 458 12.26 -30.60 24.70
CA ILE A 458 11.22 -31.60 25.01
C ILE A 458 11.39 -32.78 24.04
N GLY A 459 11.57 -33.97 24.58
CA GLY A 459 11.71 -35.19 23.78
C GLY A 459 10.41 -35.54 23.06
N ALA A 460 10.53 -36.27 21.94
CA ALA A 460 9.35 -36.71 21.16
C ALA A 460 8.41 -37.58 22.02
N GLY A 461 7.09 -37.47 21.77
CA GLY A 461 6.06 -38.23 22.50
C GLY A 461 5.89 -37.85 23.97
N SER A 462 6.50 -36.79 24.45
CA SER A 462 6.43 -36.37 25.85
C SER A 462 5.12 -35.64 26.17
N VAL A 463 4.65 -35.74 27.42
CA VAL A 463 3.49 -34.99 27.93
C VAL A 463 3.95 -34.04 29.04
N VAL A 464 4.02 -32.74 28.70
CA VAL A 464 4.44 -31.69 29.64
C VAL A 464 3.26 -31.28 30.51
N THR A 465 3.36 -31.52 31.82
CA THR A 465 2.30 -31.25 32.81
C THR A 465 2.72 -30.26 33.89
N ARG A 466 3.92 -29.67 33.79
CA ARG A 466 4.49 -28.66 34.68
C ARG A 466 5.52 -27.81 33.95
N ASP A 467 5.91 -26.71 34.56
CA ASP A 467 6.95 -25.85 34.03
C ASP A 467 8.26 -26.59 33.80
N ILE A 468 8.93 -26.27 32.70
CA ILE A 468 10.24 -26.82 32.33
C ILE A 468 11.27 -25.70 32.46
N PRO A 469 12.37 -25.88 33.20
CA PRO A 469 13.42 -24.86 33.36
C PRO A 469 14.17 -24.55 32.07
N ASP A 470 14.86 -23.40 32.05
CA ASP A 470 15.78 -23.01 30.98
C ASP A 470 16.86 -24.08 30.78
N TYR A 471 17.22 -24.40 29.55
CA TYR A 471 18.21 -25.41 29.14
C TYR A 471 17.91 -26.86 29.57
N ALA A 472 16.74 -27.14 30.10
CA ALA A 472 16.40 -28.50 30.56
C ALA A 472 16.12 -29.45 29.39
N LEU A 473 16.65 -30.68 29.50
CA LEU A 473 16.25 -31.81 28.66
C LEU A 473 15.16 -32.60 29.41
N ALA A 474 13.92 -32.52 28.89
CA ALA A 474 12.78 -33.16 29.54
C ALA A 474 12.08 -34.13 28.57
N TYR A 475 11.74 -35.33 29.06
CA TYR A 475 10.98 -36.31 28.26
C TYR A 475 10.20 -37.28 29.17
N GLY A 476 9.30 -38.03 28.52
CA GLY A 476 8.44 -39.01 29.14
C GLY A 476 6.98 -38.56 29.31
N ASN A 477 6.13 -39.45 29.83
CA ASN A 477 4.71 -39.21 30.16
C ASN A 477 4.42 -39.60 31.62
N PRO A 478 4.29 -38.63 32.55
CA PRO A 478 4.55 -37.21 32.36
C PRO A 478 6.03 -36.87 32.19
N ALA A 479 6.33 -35.78 31.46
CA ALA A 479 7.70 -35.34 31.21
C ALA A 479 8.44 -34.98 32.51
N ARG A 480 9.70 -35.40 32.61
CA ARG A 480 10.61 -35.10 33.71
C ARG A 480 11.92 -34.56 33.17
N VAL A 481 12.56 -33.70 33.94
CA VAL A 481 13.91 -33.21 33.60
C VAL A 481 14.91 -34.36 33.82
N ASN A 482 15.58 -34.75 32.74
CA ASN A 482 16.53 -35.86 32.70
C ASN A 482 17.95 -35.41 32.34
N GLY A 483 18.18 -34.10 32.35
CA GLY A 483 19.48 -33.52 32.06
C GLY A 483 19.37 -32.11 31.55
N TRP A 484 20.44 -31.64 30.93
CA TRP A 484 20.58 -30.28 30.45
C TRP A 484 21.16 -30.26 29.04
N VAL A 485 20.79 -29.27 28.27
CA VAL A 485 21.26 -29.07 26.88
C VAL A 485 21.82 -27.68 26.67
N CYS A 486 22.78 -27.61 25.77
CA CYS A 486 23.29 -26.35 25.24
C CYS A 486 22.27 -25.71 24.28
N GLU A 487 22.40 -24.43 24.03
CA GLU A 487 21.64 -23.73 22.96
C GLU A 487 21.77 -24.41 21.58
N CYS A 488 22.89 -25.11 21.32
CA CYS A 488 23.09 -25.89 20.09
C CYS A 488 22.49 -27.30 20.16
N SER A 489 21.63 -27.58 21.16
CA SER A 489 20.96 -28.86 21.43
C SER A 489 21.88 -30.02 21.87
N THR A 490 23.18 -29.78 22.08
CA THR A 490 24.09 -30.80 22.57
C THR A 490 23.87 -31.02 24.07
N LYS A 491 23.76 -32.27 24.50
CA LYS A 491 23.65 -32.63 25.94
C LYS A 491 24.86 -32.12 26.71
N LEU A 492 24.61 -31.49 27.85
CA LEU A 492 25.64 -30.98 28.75
C LEU A 492 25.98 -32.05 29.80
N ASP A 493 27.27 -32.31 29.97
CA ASP A 493 27.77 -33.16 31.03
C ASP A 493 28.43 -32.31 32.13
N PHE A 494 27.85 -32.31 33.29
CA PHE A 494 28.37 -31.63 34.47
C PHE A 494 29.26 -32.52 35.34
N GLY A 495 29.31 -33.86 35.10
CA GLY A 495 29.96 -34.78 35.99
C GLY A 495 29.56 -34.51 37.45
N ASN A 496 30.53 -34.49 38.36
CA ASN A 496 30.35 -34.08 39.76
C ASN A 496 30.51 -32.56 39.98
N GLY A 497 30.72 -31.77 38.90
CA GLY A 497 31.00 -30.34 38.98
C GLY A 497 29.77 -29.46 38.79
N LYS A 498 29.98 -28.18 39.07
CA LYS A 498 28.95 -27.13 38.84
C LYS A 498 29.07 -26.45 37.46
N LYS A 499 30.11 -26.77 36.68
CA LYS A 499 30.33 -26.17 35.34
C LYS A 499 30.37 -27.26 34.28
N ALA A 500 29.78 -26.96 33.12
CA ALA A 500 29.86 -27.79 31.92
C ALA A 500 30.26 -26.95 30.73
N LYS A 501 31.14 -27.45 29.85
CA LYS A 501 31.50 -26.85 28.58
C LYS A 501 30.89 -27.70 27.48
N CYS A 502 30.14 -27.07 26.59
CA CYS A 502 29.56 -27.76 25.43
C CYS A 502 30.66 -28.30 24.52
N SER A 503 30.63 -29.59 24.23
CA SER A 503 31.62 -30.26 23.36
C SER A 503 31.58 -29.82 21.91
N LYS A 504 30.42 -29.29 21.45
CA LYS A 504 30.23 -28.89 20.06
C LYS A 504 30.54 -27.41 19.81
N CYS A 505 30.02 -26.50 20.63
CA CYS A 505 30.13 -25.04 20.38
C CYS A 505 31.00 -24.29 21.39
N GLY A 506 31.49 -24.96 22.43
CA GLY A 506 32.40 -24.40 23.42
C GLY A 506 31.76 -23.52 24.49
N LYS A 507 30.46 -23.22 24.43
CA LYS A 507 29.75 -22.41 25.43
C LYS A 507 29.82 -23.07 26.80
N ILE A 508 29.94 -22.25 27.86
CA ILE A 508 30.08 -22.69 29.22
C ILE A 508 28.78 -22.44 29.99
N TYR A 509 28.36 -23.38 30.78
CA TYR A 509 27.15 -23.34 31.60
C TYR A 509 27.51 -23.61 33.08
N ARG A 510 26.72 -22.98 33.97
CA ARG A 510 26.86 -23.17 35.42
C ARG A 510 25.54 -23.72 35.97
N ARG A 511 25.61 -24.80 36.73
CA ARG A 511 24.50 -25.34 37.49
C ARG A 511 24.39 -24.57 38.81
N ILE A 512 23.30 -23.83 38.95
CA ILE A 512 22.99 -23.04 40.16
C ILE A 512 22.36 -23.96 41.21
N SER A 513 21.42 -24.80 40.75
CA SER A 513 20.74 -25.80 41.59
C SER A 513 20.43 -27.05 40.77
N GLU A 514 19.79 -28.06 41.41
CA GLU A 514 19.29 -29.24 40.69
C GLU A 514 18.21 -28.91 39.63
N LYS A 515 17.62 -27.71 39.73
CA LYS A 515 16.54 -27.27 38.86
C LYS A 515 16.91 -26.07 37.99
N GLU A 516 18.17 -25.61 38.06
CA GLU A 516 18.54 -24.35 37.39
C GLU A 516 19.95 -24.41 36.82
N VAL A 517 20.05 -24.08 35.52
CA VAL A 517 21.29 -23.93 34.78
C VAL A 517 21.26 -22.60 34.07
N VAL A 518 22.38 -21.88 34.07
CA VAL A 518 22.54 -20.60 33.37
C VAL A 518 23.74 -20.65 32.44
N ALA A 519 23.67 -19.95 31.30
CA ALA A 519 24.81 -19.75 30.42
C ALA A 519 25.76 -18.69 31.01
N GLN A 520 27.06 -18.88 30.85
CA GLN A 520 28.04 -17.88 31.29
C GLN A 520 27.96 -16.65 30.35
N GLY A 521 27.55 -15.51 30.88
CA GLY A 521 27.29 -14.26 30.14
C GLY A 521 25.83 -13.82 30.13
N ASP A 522 24.92 -14.61 30.70
CA ASP A 522 23.50 -14.27 30.88
C ASP A 522 23.22 -13.78 32.34
N GLU A 523 24.29 -13.39 33.10
CA GLU A 523 24.18 -12.86 34.48
C GLU A 523 23.86 -11.37 34.51
#